data_85eaa452b7f22ce8fe60ae768b593be0
#
_entry.id   85eaa452b7f22ce8fe60ae768b593be0
#
_cell.length_a   1.000
_cell.length_b   1.000
_cell.length_c   1.000
_cell.angle_alpha   90.00
_cell.angle_beta   90.00
_cell.angle_gamma   90.00
#
_symmetry.space_group_name_H-M   'P 1'
#
loop_
_entity.id
_entity.type
_entity.pdbx_description
1 polymer ?
#
loop_
_entity_poly.entity_id
_entity_poly.type
_entity_poly.pdbx_seq_one_letter_code
_entity_poly.pdbx_strand_id
1 'polypeptide(L)'
;MKYSFLLCTSNSERVLTEVLESIVSQRIDHKSIEIILADYNSTDQTIEIVKDITKKKNIKFNYINCTKPGKTPALELALDNAIGNYSIIIDDDNILNDDFIEEVTKLIKDSKLGALGSKGIVDKNLLLPDWFSDYEGHYAIGIPEGADDWVWGACCIINMTAWKKLREIGYELQLNPIRENHSYPIELGGEDTELSLAIYMLGYKVKFSRNLKFIHKFQQKRLDLTYFLKNCFGVCRSIPILEIYRIVIYRPNIIFPKIFWILVLLKTVIGCSIKIIFYAFSRKSLKVRYNYSIIRGVISGTIYFRKNFYKIYYKLVKIKESRYIL
;
A
#
# COMPACT_ATOMS: atom_id res chain seq x y z
N MET A 1 -6.72 -22.93 6.50
CA MET A 1 -7.28 -21.59 6.21
C MET A 1 -6.86 -21.17 4.80
N LYS A 2 -7.78 -20.68 3.98
CA LYS A 2 -7.46 -20.31 2.59
C LYS A 2 -7.12 -18.82 2.49
N TYR A 3 -7.90 -17.95 3.15
CA TYR A 3 -7.70 -16.51 3.13
C TYR A 3 -7.70 -15.90 4.53
N SER A 4 -6.84 -14.90 4.73
CA SER A 4 -6.84 -13.98 5.86
C SER A 4 -7.21 -12.60 5.38
N PHE A 5 -8.33 -12.05 5.84
CA PHE A 5 -8.70 -10.65 5.60
C PHE A 5 -8.05 -9.79 6.65
N LEU A 6 -7.18 -8.87 6.23
CA LEU A 6 -6.40 -8.01 7.12
C LEU A 6 -6.98 -6.60 7.13
N LEU A 7 -7.49 -6.19 8.27
CA LEU A 7 -8.03 -4.84 8.52
C LEU A 7 -7.07 -4.11 9.45
N CYS A 8 -6.44 -3.03 8.95
CA CYS A 8 -5.60 -2.13 9.73
C CYS A 8 -6.37 -0.84 9.95
N THR A 9 -6.77 -0.54 11.19
CA THR A 9 -7.72 0.54 11.46
C THR A 9 -7.48 1.25 12.77
N SER A 10 -8.15 2.41 12.94
CA SER A 10 -8.25 3.16 14.18
C SER A 10 -9.50 4.02 14.14
N ASN A 11 -10.44 3.81 15.09
CA ASN A 11 -11.70 4.57 15.22
C ASN A 11 -12.54 4.58 13.92
N SER A 12 -12.95 3.42 13.44
CA SER A 12 -13.64 3.24 12.15
C SER A 12 -15.10 2.75 12.29
N GLU A 13 -15.73 2.86 13.47
CA GLU A 13 -17.09 2.37 13.74
C GLU A 13 -18.12 2.78 12.68
N ARG A 14 -17.96 3.96 12.06
CA ARG A 14 -18.93 4.54 11.14
C ARG A 14 -18.95 3.88 9.75
N VAL A 15 -17.85 3.27 9.35
CA VAL A 15 -17.67 2.75 7.97
C VAL A 15 -17.45 1.24 7.93
N LEU A 16 -16.96 0.66 9.03
CA LEU A 16 -16.47 -0.71 9.09
C LEU A 16 -17.56 -1.77 8.86
N THR A 17 -18.81 -1.50 9.26
CA THR A 17 -19.92 -2.44 9.09
C THR A 17 -20.12 -2.83 7.63
N GLU A 18 -20.16 -1.87 6.70
CA GLU A 18 -20.36 -2.16 5.28
C GLU A 18 -19.18 -2.94 4.69
N VAL A 19 -17.97 -2.64 5.12
CA VAL A 19 -16.76 -3.37 4.70
C VAL A 19 -16.85 -4.83 5.15
N LEU A 20 -17.17 -5.07 6.42
CA LEU A 20 -17.34 -6.42 6.96
C LEU A 20 -18.48 -7.19 6.28
N GLU A 21 -19.61 -6.53 6.03
CA GLU A 21 -20.73 -7.14 5.29
C GLU A 21 -20.29 -7.57 3.89
N SER A 22 -19.48 -6.75 3.19
CA SER A 22 -18.94 -7.12 1.87
C SER A 22 -18.00 -8.32 1.91
N ILE A 23 -17.30 -8.54 3.05
CA ILE A 23 -16.44 -9.72 3.25
C ILE A 23 -17.30 -10.97 3.53
N VAL A 24 -18.25 -10.85 4.47
CA VAL A 24 -19.03 -12.02 4.91
C VAL A 24 -20.12 -12.45 3.93
N SER A 25 -20.45 -11.61 2.96
CA SER A 25 -21.37 -11.94 1.85
C SER A 25 -20.70 -12.68 0.70
N GLN A 26 -19.35 -12.76 0.69
CA GLN A 26 -18.64 -13.50 -0.35
C GLN A 26 -19.05 -14.99 -0.38
N ARG A 27 -19.14 -15.55 -1.58
CA ARG A 27 -19.49 -16.97 -1.79
C ARG A 27 -18.32 -17.88 -1.44
N ILE A 28 -18.07 -18.05 -0.14
CA ILE A 28 -16.99 -18.87 0.40
C ILE A 28 -17.41 -19.53 1.73
N ASP A 29 -16.87 -20.70 2.00
CA ASP A 29 -17.02 -21.31 3.32
C ASP A 29 -16.33 -20.47 4.39
N HIS A 30 -17.10 -19.94 5.33
CA HIS A 30 -16.63 -19.10 6.42
C HIS A 30 -15.57 -19.80 7.31
N LYS A 31 -15.58 -21.12 7.38
CA LYS A 31 -14.55 -21.90 8.10
C LYS A 31 -13.18 -21.86 7.41
N SER A 32 -13.15 -21.48 6.12
CA SER A 32 -11.90 -21.38 5.35
C SER A 32 -11.26 -20.01 5.41
N ILE A 33 -11.90 -19.03 6.05
CA ILE A 33 -11.43 -17.66 6.18
C ILE A 33 -11.20 -17.26 7.63
N GLU A 34 -10.36 -16.25 7.83
CA GLU A 34 -10.24 -15.52 9.09
C GLU A 34 -10.26 -14.01 8.83
N ILE A 35 -10.65 -13.26 9.85
CA ILE A 35 -10.53 -11.80 9.87
C ILE A 35 -9.52 -11.44 10.95
N ILE A 36 -8.50 -10.67 10.59
CA ILE A 36 -7.50 -10.11 11.49
C ILE A 36 -7.72 -8.62 11.56
N LEU A 37 -8.00 -8.11 12.76
CA LEU A 37 -8.10 -6.70 13.05
C LEU A 37 -6.83 -6.25 13.76
N ALA A 38 -5.95 -5.54 13.05
CA ALA A 38 -4.81 -4.84 13.64
C ALA A 38 -5.24 -3.40 13.95
N ASP A 39 -5.58 -3.18 15.20
CA ASP A 39 -6.17 -1.95 15.69
C ASP A 39 -5.14 -1.07 16.38
N TYR A 40 -5.10 0.21 16.03
CA TYR A 40 -4.29 1.20 16.70
C TYR A 40 -5.14 2.00 17.69
N ASN A 41 -5.28 1.47 18.92
CA ASN A 41 -5.90 2.15 20.06
C ASN A 41 -7.28 2.76 19.76
N SER A 42 -8.18 2.03 19.12
CA SER A 42 -9.58 2.49 18.96
C SER A 42 -10.24 2.65 20.32
N THR A 43 -11.02 3.73 20.44
CA THR A 43 -11.79 4.11 21.64
C THR A 43 -13.30 4.11 21.37
N ASP A 44 -13.70 3.85 20.13
CA ASP A 44 -15.07 3.71 19.66
C ASP A 44 -15.51 2.23 19.59
N GLN A 45 -16.61 1.92 18.95
CA GLN A 45 -17.17 0.57 18.85
C GLN A 45 -16.50 -0.31 17.75
N THR A 46 -15.38 0.12 17.19
CA THR A 46 -14.68 -0.59 16.10
C THR A 46 -14.47 -2.08 16.40
N ILE A 47 -13.95 -2.41 17.59
CA ILE A 47 -13.60 -3.78 17.96
C ILE A 47 -14.87 -4.63 18.18
N GLU A 48 -15.89 -4.07 18.85
CA GLU A 48 -17.15 -4.73 19.13
C GLU A 48 -17.91 -5.07 17.85
N ILE A 49 -17.94 -4.19 16.87
CA ILE A 49 -18.56 -4.44 15.56
C ILE A 49 -17.93 -5.67 14.88
N VAL A 50 -16.60 -5.78 14.86
CA VAL A 50 -15.92 -6.92 14.23
C VAL A 50 -16.20 -8.21 14.98
N LYS A 51 -16.15 -8.18 16.33
CA LYS A 51 -16.47 -9.33 17.18
C LYS A 51 -17.89 -9.87 16.94
N ASP A 52 -18.86 -8.98 16.89
CA ASP A 52 -20.27 -9.35 16.73
C ASP A 52 -20.54 -9.96 15.36
N ILE A 53 -20.02 -9.36 14.28
CA ILE A 53 -20.23 -9.88 12.92
C ILE A 53 -19.52 -11.22 12.75
N THR A 54 -18.27 -11.35 13.18
CA THR A 54 -17.51 -12.60 13.05
C THR A 54 -18.13 -13.73 13.86
N LYS A 55 -18.62 -13.44 15.07
CA LYS A 55 -19.33 -14.41 15.92
C LYS A 55 -20.64 -14.88 15.26
N LYS A 56 -21.46 -13.94 14.74
CA LYS A 56 -22.73 -14.27 14.06
C LYS A 56 -22.50 -15.16 12.82
N LYS A 57 -21.40 -14.96 12.11
CA LYS A 57 -21.06 -15.68 10.88
C LYS A 57 -20.16 -16.89 11.08
N ASN A 58 -19.79 -17.21 12.33
CA ASN A 58 -18.86 -18.27 12.69
C ASN A 58 -17.52 -18.22 11.93
N ILE A 59 -16.97 -17.01 11.85
CA ILE A 59 -15.68 -16.72 11.21
C ILE A 59 -14.61 -16.61 12.30
N LYS A 60 -13.45 -17.20 12.05
CA LYS A 60 -12.28 -17.04 12.93
C LYS A 60 -11.87 -15.58 13.00
N PHE A 61 -11.83 -15.03 14.21
CA PHE A 61 -11.43 -13.63 14.47
C PHE A 61 -10.15 -13.59 15.29
N ASN A 62 -9.20 -12.77 14.86
CA ASN A 62 -7.98 -12.47 15.58
C ASN A 62 -7.86 -10.96 15.77
N TYR A 63 -7.79 -10.51 17.02
CA TYR A 63 -7.58 -9.13 17.39
C TYR A 63 -6.12 -8.89 17.77
N ILE A 64 -5.51 -7.87 17.19
CA ILE A 64 -4.13 -7.47 17.46
C ILE A 64 -4.13 -5.99 17.86
N ASN A 65 -3.75 -5.72 19.11
CA ASN A 65 -3.53 -4.34 19.57
C ASN A 65 -2.18 -3.85 19.06
N CYS A 66 -2.19 -2.90 18.14
CA CYS A 66 -0.99 -2.26 17.60
C CYS A 66 -0.63 -1.04 18.45
N THR A 67 0.47 -1.12 19.20
CA THR A 67 0.96 -0.02 20.05
C THR A 67 1.80 1.01 19.28
N LYS A 68 2.27 0.68 18.09
CA LYS A 68 3.03 1.58 17.23
C LYS A 68 2.10 2.32 16.27
N PRO A 69 2.21 3.66 16.15
CA PRO A 69 1.35 4.42 15.24
C PRO A 69 1.69 4.14 13.78
N GLY A 70 0.67 4.25 12.91
CA GLY A 70 0.78 4.13 11.47
C GLY A 70 0.35 2.78 10.92
N LYS A 71 -0.01 2.79 9.62
CA LYS A 71 -0.52 1.60 8.91
C LYS A 71 0.55 0.51 8.79
N THR A 72 1.81 0.87 8.52
CA THR A 72 2.88 -0.10 8.27
C THR A 72 3.12 -1.07 9.42
N PRO A 73 3.26 -0.64 10.70
CA PRO A 73 3.42 -1.57 11.82
C PRO A 73 2.21 -2.48 12.03
N ALA A 74 1.00 -1.96 11.83
CA ALA A 74 -0.23 -2.73 11.93
C ALA A 74 -0.29 -3.79 10.82
N LEU A 75 0.08 -3.44 9.60
CA LEU A 75 0.13 -4.34 8.46
C LEU A 75 1.16 -5.46 8.65
N GLU A 76 2.37 -5.17 9.12
CA GLU A 76 3.39 -6.20 9.42
C GLU A 76 2.88 -7.18 10.47
N LEU A 77 2.29 -6.66 11.57
CA LEU A 77 1.71 -7.51 12.62
C LEU A 77 0.57 -8.38 12.09
N ALA A 78 -0.30 -7.82 11.25
CA ALA A 78 -1.40 -8.58 10.65
C ALA A 78 -0.89 -9.70 9.72
N LEU A 79 0.09 -9.39 8.86
CA LEU A 79 0.71 -10.36 7.96
C LEU A 79 1.46 -11.46 8.74
N ASP A 80 2.19 -11.12 9.81
CA ASP A 80 2.92 -12.09 10.64
C ASP A 80 1.99 -13.07 11.39
N ASN A 81 0.76 -12.63 11.69
CA ASN A 81 -0.24 -13.46 12.37
C ASN A 81 -1.22 -14.17 11.44
N ALA A 82 -1.15 -13.92 10.13
CA ALA A 82 -2.04 -14.53 9.15
C ALA A 82 -1.70 -16.01 8.91
N ILE A 83 -2.72 -16.87 9.00
CA ILE A 83 -2.58 -18.32 8.78
C ILE A 83 -3.15 -18.77 7.44
N GLY A 84 -3.79 -17.87 6.68
CA GLY A 84 -4.25 -18.15 5.33
C GLY A 84 -3.10 -18.35 4.35
N ASN A 85 -3.37 -19.06 3.26
CA ASN A 85 -2.39 -19.17 2.17
C ASN A 85 -2.21 -17.85 1.41
N TYR A 86 -3.25 -17.03 1.44
CA TYR A 86 -3.28 -15.68 0.87
C TYR A 86 -3.87 -14.71 1.88
N SER A 87 -3.26 -13.55 2.01
CA SER A 87 -3.82 -12.43 2.77
C SER A 87 -4.43 -11.39 1.84
N ILE A 88 -5.57 -10.84 2.20
CA ILE A 88 -6.27 -9.79 1.49
C ILE A 88 -6.26 -8.56 2.39
N ILE A 89 -5.50 -7.54 2.00
CA ILE A 89 -5.39 -6.27 2.73
C ILE A 89 -6.62 -5.44 2.36
N ILE A 90 -7.39 -5.02 3.35
CA ILE A 90 -8.61 -4.23 3.14
C ILE A 90 -8.55 -3.01 4.05
N ASP A 91 -8.68 -1.83 3.46
CA ASP A 91 -8.85 -0.60 4.22
C ASP A 91 -10.32 -0.50 4.72
N ASP A 92 -10.53 0.26 5.78
CA ASP A 92 -11.83 0.41 6.43
C ASP A 92 -12.88 1.18 5.60
N ASP A 93 -12.50 1.58 4.39
CA ASP A 93 -13.34 2.24 3.39
C ASP A 93 -13.39 1.50 2.02
N ASN A 94 -12.96 0.21 2.02
CA ASN A 94 -12.99 -0.62 0.81
C ASN A 94 -14.11 -1.65 0.85
N ILE A 95 -15.06 -1.57 -0.06
CA ILE A 95 -16.18 -2.51 -0.19
C ILE A 95 -15.93 -3.44 -1.36
N LEU A 96 -15.84 -4.74 -1.08
CA LEU A 96 -15.60 -5.76 -2.09
C LEU A 96 -16.83 -5.95 -3.00
N ASN A 97 -16.60 -6.16 -4.30
CA ASN A 97 -17.65 -6.66 -5.18
C ASN A 97 -18.06 -8.08 -4.79
N ASP A 98 -19.30 -8.46 -5.12
CA ASP A 98 -19.90 -9.75 -4.72
C ASP A 98 -19.13 -10.98 -5.25
N ASP A 99 -18.44 -10.86 -6.37
CA ASP A 99 -17.66 -11.90 -7.04
C ASP A 99 -16.17 -11.87 -6.72
N PHE A 100 -15.73 -10.99 -5.78
CA PHE A 100 -14.33 -10.72 -5.54
C PHE A 100 -13.52 -11.99 -5.22
N ILE A 101 -13.98 -12.81 -4.29
CA ILE A 101 -13.28 -14.04 -3.88
C ILE A 101 -13.33 -15.14 -4.98
N GLU A 102 -14.37 -15.19 -5.78
CA GLU A 102 -14.42 -16.09 -6.94
C GLU A 102 -13.32 -15.72 -7.94
N GLU A 103 -13.15 -14.42 -8.24
CA GLU A 103 -12.10 -13.93 -9.13
C GLU A 103 -10.70 -14.15 -8.55
N VAL A 104 -10.49 -13.87 -7.25
CA VAL A 104 -9.23 -14.22 -6.56
C VAL A 104 -8.91 -15.69 -6.75
N THR A 105 -9.90 -16.57 -6.51
CA THR A 105 -9.71 -18.04 -6.59
C THR A 105 -9.29 -18.51 -7.98
N LYS A 106 -9.75 -17.84 -9.06
CA LYS A 106 -9.32 -18.12 -10.43
C LYS A 106 -7.87 -17.70 -10.68
N LEU A 107 -7.47 -16.55 -10.16
CA LEU A 107 -6.19 -15.90 -10.45
C LEU A 107 -5.02 -16.47 -9.66
N ILE A 108 -5.25 -16.94 -8.43
CA ILE A 108 -4.20 -17.51 -7.56
C ILE A 108 -3.75 -18.93 -7.97
N LYS A 109 -4.28 -19.48 -9.05
CA LYS A 109 -3.79 -20.77 -9.61
C LYS A 109 -2.37 -20.67 -10.14
N ASP A 110 -1.90 -19.47 -10.49
CA ASP A 110 -0.50 -19.23 -10.86
C ASP A 110 0.36 -19.26 -9.58
N SER A 111 1.11 -20.32 -9.37
CA SER A 111 1.98 -20.52 -8.20
C SER A 111 3.10 -19.45 -8.08
N LYS A 112 3.42 -18.77 -9.18
CA LYS A 112 4.40 -17.68 -9.20
C LYS A 112 3.80 -16.33 -8.82
N LEU A 113 2.49 -16.24 -8.60
CA LEU A 113 1.84 -15.00 -8.21
C LEU A 113 2.17 -14.68 -6.75
N GLY A 114 2.81 -13.54 -6.52
CA GLY A 114 3.19 -13.06 -5.20
C GLY A 114 2.30 -11.95 -4.67
N ALA A 115 1.91 -11.01 -5.52
CA ALA A 115 0.97 -9.96 -5.18
C ALA A 115 0.01 -9.66 -6.34
N LEU A 116 -1.25 -9.37 -6.01
CA LEU A 116 -2.30 -9.09 -6.97
C LEU A 116 -3.11 -7.87 -6.53
N GLY A 117 -3.08 -6.82 -7.33
CA GLY A 117 -3.83 -5.59 -7.10
C GLY A 117 -5.22 -5.64 -7.73
N SER A 118 -6.13 -4.90 -7.14
CA SER A 118 -7.53 -4.77 -7.54
C SER A 118 -7.82 -3.43 -8.19
N LYS A 119 -8.85 -3.38 -9.02
CA LYS A 119 -9.36 -2.17 -9.64
C LYS A 119 -10.31 -1.45 -8.70
N GLY A 120 -9.92 -0.27 -8.23
CA GLY A 120 -10.82 0.58 -7.47
C GLY A 120 -11.87 1.25 -8.36
N ILE A 121 -13.08 1.37 -7.81
CA ILE A 121 -14.20 2.10 -8.38
C ILE A 121 -14.59 3.17 -7.36
N VAL A 122 -14.76 4.39 -7.81
CA VAL A 122 -15.17 5.48 -6.93
C VAL A 122 -16.63 5.28 -6.47
N ASP A 123 -16.91 5.59 -5.19
CA ASP A 123 -18.30 5.58 -4.69
C ASP A 123 -19.13 6.64 -5.44
N LYS A 124 -20.25 6.21 -6.00
CA LYS A 124 -21.19 7.07 -6.75
C LYS A 124 -21.78 8.24 -5.96
N ASN A 125 -21.74 8.17 -4.63
CA ASN A 125 -22.26 9.20 -3.75
C ASN A 125 -21.26 10.36 -3.51
N LEU A 126 -20.01 10.23 -3.97
CA LEU A 126 -19.00 11.28 -3.83
C LEU A 126 -19.21 12.39 -4.86
N LEU A 127 -19.13 13.62 -4.41
CA LEU A 127 -19.10 14.80 -5.28
C LEU A 127 -17.67 15.03 -5.74
N LEU A 128 -17.38 14.61 -6.98
CA LEU A 128 -16.04 14.66 -7.54
C LEU A 128 -15.72 16.06 -8.09
N PRO A 129 -14.61 16.68 -7.70
CA PRO A 129 -14.17 17.92 -8.32
C PRO A 129 -13.62 17.68 -9.73
N ASP A 130 -13.63 18.70 -10.59
CA ASP A 130 -13.20 18.63 -12.01
C ASP A 130 -11.78 18.07 -12.19
N TRP A 131 -10.92 18.30 -11.22
CA TRP A 131 -9.53 17.84 -11.26
C TRP A 131 -9.36 16.35 -10.92
N PHE A 132 -10.37 15.68 -10.38
CA PHE A 132 -10.24 14.32 -9.84
C PHE A 132 -9.75 13.31 -10.87
N SER A 133 -10.28 13.33 -12.07
CA SER A 133 -9.93 12.41 -13.15
C SER A 133 -8.44 12.45 -13.54
N ASP A 134 -7.78 13.61 -13.41
CA ASP A 134 -6.34 13.75 -13.66
C ASP A 134 -5.48 13.06 -12.57
N TYR A 135 -6.06 12.71 -11.42
CA TYR A 135 -5.35 12.24 -10.23
C TYR A 135 -6.03 11.04 -9.53
N GLU A 136 -6.96 10.38 -10.16
CA GLU A 136 -7.73 9.27 -9.58
C GLU A 136 -6.86 8.12 -9.04
N GLY A 137 -5.68 7.89 -9.63
CA GLY A 137 -4.73 6.89 -9.17
C GLY A 137 -4.21 7.15 -7.74
N HIS A 138 -4.19 8.40 -7.25
CA HIS A 138 -3.86 8.71 -5.86
C HIS A 138 -4.92 8.22 -4.86
N TYR A 139 -6.09 7.86 -5.36
CA TYR A 139 -7.21 7.30 -4.60
C TYR A 139 -7.41 5.81 -4.91
N ALA A 140 -6.41 5.14 -5.44
CA ALA A 140 -6.48 3.75 -5.87
C ALA A 140 -7.67 3.45 -6.79
N ILE A 141 -8.06 4.40 -7.65
CA ILE A 141 -9.14 4.25 -8.62
C ILE A 141 -8.56 3.85 -9.98
N GLY A 142 -9.25 2.97 -10.69
CA GLY A 142 -8.77 2.43 -11.97
C GLY A 142 -7.71 1.35 -11.79
N ILE A 143 -6.79 1.27 -12.74
CA ILE A 143 -5.56 0.46 -12.72
C ILE A 143 -4.45 1.31 -13.32
N PRO A 144 -3.30 1.46 -12.64
CA PRO A 144 -2.19 2.23 -13.19
C PRO A 144 -1.59 1.51 -14.40
N GLU A 145 -1.28 2.29 -15.44
CA GLU A 145 -0.60 1.76 -16.62
C GLU A 145 0.85 1.37 -16.30
N GLY A 146 1.30 0.22 -16.83
CA GLY A 146 2.69 -0.24 -16.69
C GLY A 146 3.11 -0.62 -15.28
N ALA A 147 2.17 -0.90 -14.39
CA ALA A 147 2.47 -1.38 -13.05
C ALA A 147 2.64 -2.91 -13.04
N ASP A 148 3.86 -3.38 -13.31
CA ASP A 148 4.22 -4.81 -13.39
C ASP A 148 5.09 -5.28 -12.21
N ASP A 149 5.45 -4.38 -11.28
CA ASP A 149 6.31 -4.65 -10.13
C ASP A 149 5.74 -4.16 -8.79
N TRP A 150 4.60 -3.48 -8.82
CA TRP A 150 3.94 -2.96 -7.64
C TRP A 150 2.42 -2.98 -7.77
N VAL A 151 1.74 -2.97 -6.62
CA VAL A 151 0.28 -2.80 -6.50
C VAL A 151 0.00 -1.86 -5.33
N TRP A 152 -1.14 -1.19 -5.33
CA TRP A 152 -1.60 -0.45 -4.14
C TRP A 152 -2.17 -1.39 -3.07
N GLY A 153 -2.23 -0.91 -1.82
CA GLY A 153 -2.68 -1.69 -0.67
C GLY A 153 -4.17 -1.96 -0.64
N ALA A 154 -4.97 -1.09 -1.27
CA ALA A 154 -6.42 -1.21 -1.28
C ALA A 154 -6.86 -2.50 -1.99
N CYS A 155 -7.46 -3.42 -1.23
CA CYS A 155 -7.89 -4.75 -1.69
C CYS A 155 -6.78 -5.53 -2.42
N CYS A 156 -5.56 -5.48 -1.88
CA CYS A 156 -4.41 -6.21 -2.41
C CYS A 156 -4.34 -7.62 -1.83
N ILE A 157 -4.05 -8.60 -2.69
CA ILE A 157 -3.86 -10.00 -2.30
C ILE A 157 -2.36 -10.30 -2.26
N ILE A 158 -1.90 -10.86 -1.13
CA ILE A 158 -0.51 -11.24 -0.89
C ILE A 158 -0.41 -12.76 -0.72
N ASN A 159 0.51 -13.36 -1.46
CA ASN A 159 0.88 -14.77 -1.28
C ASN A 159 1.69 -14.92 0.02
N MET A 160 1.16 -15.66 0.99
CA MET A 160 1.80 -15.79 2.31
C MET A 160 3.07 -16.63 2.28
N THR A 161 3.30 -17.45 1.26
CA THR A 161 4.60 -18.10 1.05
C THR A 161 5.67 -17.05 0.71
N ALA A 162 5.35 -16.05 -0.11
CA ALA A 162 6.28 -14.97 -0.41
C ALA A 162 6.58 -14.11 0.82
N TRP A 163 5.56 -13.76 1.63
CA TRP A 163 5.74 -13.03 2.88
C TRP A 163 6.63 -13.79 3.87
N LYS A 164 6.36 -15.07 4.10
CA LYS A 164 7.15 -15.91 5.01
C LYS A 164 8.61 -15.98 4.59
N LYS A 165 8.89 -16.16 3.29
CA LYS A 165 10.27 -16.12 2.76
C LYS A 165 10.95 -14.78 3.04
N LEU A 166 10.25 -13.64 2.86
CA LEU A 166 10.80 -12.33 3.23
C LEU A 166 11.16 -12.27 4.72
N ARG A 167 10.30 -12.78 5.59
CA ARG A 167 10.55 -12.78 7.05
C ARG A 167 11.69 -13.71 7.45
N GLU A 168 11.82 -14.88 6.86
CA GLU A 168 12.91 -15.84 7.08
C GLU A 168 14.30 -15.24 6.79
N ILE A 169 14.41 -14.36 5.78
CA ILE A 169 15.65 -13.65 5.47
C ILE A 169 15.80 -12.32 6.22
N GLY A 170 14.95 -12.07 7.24
CA GLY A 170 15.01 -10.89 8.10
C GLY A 170 14.54 -9.60 7.42
N TYR A 171 13.65 -9.69 6.43
CA TYR A 171 13.03 -8.50 5.84
C TYR A 171 12.04 -7.83 6.78
N GLU A 172 12.07 -6.52 6.78
CA GLU A 172 11.13 -5.63 7.45
C GLU A 172 10.85 -4.44 6.54
N LEU A 173 9.63 -3.93 6.55
CA LEU A 173 9.29 -2.71 5.82
C LEU A 173 10.10 -1.53 6.35
N GLN A 174 10.68 -0.76 5.45
CA GLN A 174 11.53 0.38 5.79
C GLN A 174 10.73 1.69 5.89
N LEU A 175 9.53 1.73 5.28
CA LEU A 175 8.61 2.87 5.33
C LEU A 175 7.80 2.91 6.65
N ASN A 176 8.41 2.53 7.75
CA ASN A 176 7.81 2.71 9.07
C ASN A 176 7.79 4.18 9.45
N PRO A 177 6.70 4.72 10.01
CA PRO A 177 6.67 6.06 10.53
C PRO A 177 7.69 6.17 11.67
N ILE A 178 8.70 7.03 11.49
CA ILE A 178 9.78 7.15 12.47
C ILE A 178 9.39 8.14 13.52
N ARG A 179 9.45 7.69 14.75
CA ARG A 179 9.48 8.53 15.94
C ARG A 179 10.93 8.92 16.23
N GLU A 180 11.43 9.97 15.59
CA GLU A 180 12.55 10.73 16.13
C GLU A 180 12.03 12.11 16.49
N ASN A 181 11.80 12.36 17.78
CA ASN A 181 11.65 13.69 18.43
C ASN A 181 10.70 14.73 17.77
N HIS A 182 9.76 14.33 16.96
CA HIS A 182 8.77 15.23 16.36
C HIS A 182 7.38 14.96 16.92
N SER A 183 6.72 16.02 17.33
CA SER A 183 5.36 16.04 17.91
C SER A 183 4.27 15.50 16.99
N TYR A 184 4.60 15.18 15.73
CA TYR A 184 3.69 14.60 14.74
C TYR A 184 4.38 13.50 13.95
N PRO A 185 3.78 12.30 13.82
CA PRO A 185 4.29 11.26 12.94
C PRO A 185 4.31 11.78 11.51
N ILE A 186 5.46 11.62 10.85
CA ILE A 186 5.58 11.93 9.43
C ILE A 186 4.88 10.78 8.69
N GLU A 187 3.71 11.05 8.15
CA GLU A 187 3.01 10.09 7.28
C GLU A 187 3.88 9.82 6.05
N LEU A 188 4.37 8.60 5.95
CA LEU A 188 5.02 8.06 4.76
C LEU A 188 3.99 7.12 4.13
N GLY A 189 3.57 7.37 2.89
CA GLY A 189 2.80 6.42 2.11
C GLY A 189 3.73 5.55 1.26
N GLY A 190 3.20 4.46 0.68
CA GLY A 190 3.93 3.61 -0.26
C GLY A 190 4.46 2.32 0.34
N GLU A 191 4.01 1.94 1.53
CA GLU A 191 4.31 0.64 2.17
C GLU A 191 3.84 -0.54 1.32
N ASP A 192 2.76 -0.36 0.60
CA ASP A 192 2.19 -1.30 -0.36
C ASP A 192 3.11 -1.51 -1.57
N THR A 193 3.60 -0.43 -2.13
CA THR A 193 4.60 -0.46 -3.20
C THR A 193 5.90 -1.09 -2.72
N GLU A 194 6.35 -0.75 -1.51
CA GLU A 194 7.55 -1.34 -0.90
C GLU A 194 7.41 -2.86 -0.74
N LEU A 195 6.29 -3.33 -0.18
CA LEU A 195 5.99 -4.75 -0.02
C LEU A 195 5.96 -5.48 -1.36
N SER A 196 5.31 -4.88 -2.35
CA SER A 196 5.22 -5.43 -3.71
C SER A 196 6.59 -5.59 -4.37
N LEU A 197 7.44 -4.55 -4.28
CA LEU A 197 8.81 -4.59 -4.81
C LEU A 197 9.67 -5.65 -4.10
N ALA A 198 9.50 -5.81 -2.79
CA ALA A 198 10.20 -6.86 -2.04
C ALA A 198 9.78 -8.26 -2.51
N ILE A 199 8.50 -8.51 -2.71
CA ILE A 199 7.95 -9.75 -3.24
C ILE A 199 8.45 -9.99 -4.68
N TYR A 200 8.46 -8.94 -5.51
CA TYR A 200 8.99 -9.02 -6.88
C TYR A 200 10.49 -9.38 -6.92
N MET A 201 11.28 -8.85 -5.99
CA MET A 201 12.71 -9.21 -5.87
C MET A 201 12.94 -10.70 -5.61
N LEU A 202 12.06 -11.38 -4.88
CA LEU A 202 12.10 -12.84 -4.69
C LEU A 202 11.76 -13.63 -5.96
N GLY A 203 11.37 -12.95 -7.04
CA GLY A 203 11.03 -13.57 -8.34
C GLY A 203 9.57 -13.96 -8.50
N TYR A 204 8.71 -13.53 -7.57
CA TYR A 204 7.27 -13.66 -7.76
C TYR A 204 6.75 -12.62 -8.74
N LYS A 205 5.63 -12.94 -9.40
CA LYS A 205 4.89 -12.00 -10.24
C LYS A 205 4.08 -11.05 -9.38
N VAL A 206 4.06 -9.79 -9.77
CA VAL A 206 3.20 -8.74 -9.20
C VAL A 206 2.40 -8.16 -10.35
N LYS A 207 1.08 -8.06 -10.23
CA LYS A 207 0.22 -7.53 -11.29
C LYS A 207 -1.11 -7.04 -10.76
N PHE A 208 -1.80 -6.22 -11.55
CA PHE A 208 -3.21 -5.88 -11.33
C PHE A 208 -4.14 -6.82 -12.09
N SER A 209 -5.40 -6.92 -11.60
CA SER A 209 -6.48 -7.55 -12.35
C SER A 209 -7.63 -6.58 -12.57
N ARG A 210 -8.11 -6.50 -13.81
CA ARG A 210 -9.30 -5.70 -14.18
C ARG A 210 -10.61 -6.30 -13.67
N ASN A 211 -10.61 -7.59 -13.37
CA ASN A 211 -11.78 -8.32 -12.89
C ASN A 211 -11.95 -8.22 -11.37
N LEU A 212 -10.86 -8.08 -10.63
CA LEU A 212 -10.95 -7.81 -9.19
C LEU A 212 -11.35 -6.38 -8.97
N LYS A 213 -12.52 -6.15 -8.39
CA LYS A 213 -13.08 -4.82 -8.22
C LYS A 213 -13.49 -4.59 -6.78
N PHE A 214 -13.32 -3.36 -6.32
CA PHE A 214 -13.84 -2.88 -5.05
C PHE A 214 -14.34 -1.44 -5.20
N ILE A 215 -15.29 -1.04 -4.37
CA ILE A 215 -15.72 0.35 -4.26
C ILE A 215 -14.88 1.01 -3.17
N HIS A 216 -14.20 2.11 -3.50
CA HIS A 216 -13.46 2.90 -2.54
C HIS A 216 -14.35 4.03 -2.02
N LYS A 217 -14.83 3.85 -0.80
CA LYS A 217 -15.79 4.75 -0.14
C LYS A 217 -15.10 5.76 0.78
N PHE A 218 -14.06 6.40 0.27
CA PHE A 218 -13.32 7.38 1.06
C PHE A 218 -14.17 8.62 1.39
N GLN A 219 -13.82 9.30 2.45
CA GLN A 219 -14.59 10.46 2.94
C GLN A 219 -14.46 11.66 2.00
N GLN A 220 -15.55 12.42 1.79
CA GLN A 220 -15.60 13.63 0.95
C GLN A 220 -14.48 14.63 1.27
N LYS A 221 -14.07 14.76 2.55
CA LYS A 221 -12.96 15.64 2.97
C LYS A 221 -11.61 15.28 2.31
N ARG A 222 -11.42 14.04 1.86
CA ARG A 222 -10.20 13.63 1.13
C ARG A 222 -10.09 14.28 -0.25
N LEU A 223 -11.20 14.80 -0.79
CA LEU A 223 -11.27 15.56 -2.04
C LEU A 223 -11.00 17.07 -1.85
N ASP A 224 -10.76 17.52 -0.60
CA ASP A 224 -10.23 18.86 -0.38
C ASP A 224 -8.82 18.98 -0.98
N LEU A 225 -8.58 20.09 -1.65
CA LEU A 225 -7.32 20.31 -2.36
C LEU A 225 -6.10 20.34 -1.42
N THR A 226 -6.29 20.85 -0.20
CA THR A 226 -5.22 20.91 0.81
C THR A 226 -4.87 19.50 1.28
N TYR A 227 -5.91 18.67 1.53
CA TYR A 227 -5.73 17.26 1.87
C TYR A 227 -5.01 16.51 0.76
N PHE A 228 -5.47 16.65 -0.49
CA PHE A 228 -4.86 16.02 -1.67
C PHE A 228 -3.36 16.35 -1.78
N LEU A 229 -3.00 17.64 -1.72
CA LEU A 229 -1.60 18.06 -1.83
C LEU A 229 -0.74 17.60 -0.65
N LYS A 230 -1.30 17.53 0.56
CA LYS A 230 -0.62 16.96 1.73
C LYS A 230 -0.36 15.46 1.54
N ASN A 231 -1.36 14.72 1.05
CA ASN A 231 -1.21 13.30 0.74
C ASN A 231 -0.15 13.06 -0.35
N CYS A 232 -0.18 13.83 -1.44
CA CYS A 232 0.85 13.78 -2.49
C CYS A 232 2.25 13.99 -1.92
N PHE A 233 2.41 14.96 -1.03
CA PHE A 233 3.69 15.21 -0.36
C PHE A 233 4.14 13.99 0.45
N GLY A 234 3.24 13.38 1.25
CA GLY A 234 3.51 12.18 2.07
C GLY A 234 3.97 11.00 1.21
N VAL A 235 3.22 10.68 0.17
CA VAL A 235 3.56 9.60 -0.79
C VAL A 235 4.89 9.88 -1.49
N CYS A 236 5.13 11.12 -1.95
CA CYS A 236 6.38 11.44 -2.66
C CYS A 236 7.63 11.40 -1.76
N ARG A 237 7.49 11.41 -0.44
CA ARG A 237 8.61 11.20 0.50
C ARG A 237 9.14 9.77 0.48
N SER A 238 8.35 8.79 0.05
CA SER A 238 8.81 7.41 -0.11
C SER A 238 9.56 7.17 -1.43
N ILE A 239 9.44 8.05 -2.44
CA ILE A 239 10.13 7.88 -3.71
C ILE A 239 11.63 7.56 -3.54
N PRO A 240 12.41 8.28 -2.71
CA PRO A 240 13.84 7.98 -2.57
C PRO A 240 14.15 6.56 -2.10
N ILE A 241 13.37 5.99 -1.19
CA ILE A 241 13.62 4.61 -0.77
C ILE A 241 13.15 3.61 -1.82
N LEU A 242 12.00 3.82 -2.46
CA LEU A 242 11.50 2.96 -3.52
C LEU A 242 12.46 2.92 -4.72
N GLU A 243 13.17 4.02 -5.00
CA GLU A 243 14.22 4.05 -6.01
C GLU A 243 15.43 3.18 -5.62
N ILE A 244 15.74 2.98 -4.34
CA ILE A 244 16.79 2.02 -3.92
C ILE A 244 16.36 0.60 -4.30
N TYR A 245 15.08 0.22 -4.07
CA TYR A 245 14.53 -1.07 -4.51
C TYR A 245 14.67 -1.24 -6.02
N ARG A 246 14.27 -0.24 -6.81
CA ARG A 246 14.35 -0.28 -8.27
C ARG A 246 15.79 -0.40 -8.78
N ILE A 247 16.74 0.27 -8.15
CA ILE A 247 18.16 0.13 -8.47
C ILE A 247 18.59 -1.32 -8.26
N VAL A 248 18.28 -1.93 -7.13
CA VAL A 248 18.64 -3.32 -6.86
C VAL A 248 17.96 -4.27 -7.85
N ILE A 249 16.70 -4.03 -8.20
CA ILE A 249 15.94 -4.86 -9.14
C ILE A 249 16.50 -4.75 -10.57
N TYR A 250 16.64 -3.54 -11.09
CA TYR A 250 16.84 -3.29 -12.52
C TYR A 250 18.28 -2.93 -12.91
N ARG A 251 19.16 -2.66 -11.92
CA ARG A 251 20.56 -2.24 -12.12
C ARG A 251 21.52 -2.99 -11.22
N PRO A 252 21.50 -4.35 -11.22
CA PRO A 252 22.27 -5.15 -10.25
C PRO A 252 23.78 -4.94 -10.34
N ASN A 253 24.32 -4.57 -11.52
CA ASN A 253 25.75 -4.41 -11.77
C ASN A 253 26.22 -2.95 -11.71
N ILE A 254 25.45 -2.06 -11.05
CA ILE A 254 25.83 -0.65 -10.98
C ILE A 254 27.01 -0.45 -10.03
N ILE A 255 28.08 0.19 -10.52
CA ILE A 255 29.33 0.39 -9.76
C ILE A 255 29.13 1.45 -8.66
N PHE A 256 28.39 2.53 -8.95
CA PHE A 256 28.14 3.64 -8.03
C PHE A 256 26.66 3.82 -7.72
N PRO A 257 26.03 2.89 -6.96
CA PRO A 257 24.57 2.91 -6.76
C PRO A 257 24.06 4.20 -6.11
N LYS A 258 24.79 4.77 -5.18
CA LYS A 258 24.39 6.01 -4.50
C LYS A 258 24.45 7.24 -5.41
N ILE A 259 25.45 7.31 -6.29
CA ILE A 259 25.56 8.40 -7.28
C ILE A 259 24.39 8.29 -8.26
N PHE A 260 24.13 7.08 -8.76
CA PHE A 260 23.02 6.85 -9.67
C PHE A 260 21.67 7.20 -9.01
N TRP A 261 21.45 6.80 -7.76
CA TRP A 261 20.29 7.17 -6.98
C TRP A 261 20.09 8.68 -6.91
N ILE A 262 21.16 9.45 -6.59
CA ILE A 262 21.11 10.91 -6.57
C ILE A 262 20.73 11.46 -7.95
N LEU A 263 21.31 10.93 -9.03
CA LEU A 263 21.03 11.40 -10.40
C LEU A 263 19.55 11.14 -10.79
N VAL A 264 18.97 10.01 -10.42
CA VAL A 264 17.55 9.70 -10.66
C VAL A 264 16.65 10.69 -9.92
N LEU A 265 16.95 10.95 -8.64
CA LEU A 265 16.17 11.91 -7.85
C LEU A 265 16.30 13.34 -8.38
N LEU A 266 17.51 13.76 -8.79
CA LEU A 266 17.73 15.05 -9.45
C LEU A 266 16.93 15.16 -10.75
N LYS A 267 16.93 14.12 -11.58
CA LYS A 267 16.11 14.07 -12.81
C LYS A 267 14.64 14.30 -12.50
N THR A 268 14.12 13.69 -11.44
CA THR A 268 12.73 13.89 -11.00
C THR A 268 12.47 15.34 -10.60
N VAL A 269 13.34 15.91 -9.78
CA VAL A 269 13.23 17.33 -9.35
C VAL A 269 13.29 18.29 -10.54
N ILE A 270 14.26 18.11 -11.44
CA ILE A 270 14.41 18.95 -12.64
C ILE A 270 13.16 18.81 -13.53
N GLY A 271 12.69 17.60 -13.78
CA GLY A 271 11.49 17.37 -14.59
C GLY A 271 10.24 18.05 -14.02
N CYS A 272 10.05 17.97 -12.70
CA CYS A 272 8.96 18.68 -12.04
C CYS A 272 9.13 20.21 -12.09
N SER A 273 10.37 20.73 -11.98
CA SER A 273 10.65 22.17 -12.09
C SER A 273 10.31 22.70 -13.48
N ILE A 274 10.67 21.98 -14.53
CA ILE A 274 10.31 22.33 -15.91
C ILE A 274 8.78 22.35 -16.08
N LYS A 275 8.08 21.33 -15.54
CA LYS A 275 6.60 21.28 -15.57
C LYS A 275 5.98 22.46 -14.81
N ILE A 276 6.54 22.86 -13.68
CA ILE A 276 6.07 24.04 -12.92
C ILE A 276 6.12 25.29 -13.81
N ILE A 277 7.25 25.54 -14.49
CA ILE A 277 7.41 26.69 -15.39
C ILE A 277 6.34 26.64 -16.50
N PHE A 278 6.21 25.50 -17.18
CA PHE A 278 5.23 25.33 -18.26
C PHE A 278 3.79 25.54 -17.79
N TYR A 279 3.41 24.97 -16.63
CA TYR A 279 2.06 25.11 -16.09
C TYR A 279 1.78 26.50 -15.50
N ALA A 280 2.78 27.20 -15.02
CA ALA A 280 2.65 28.60 -14.59
C ALA A 280 2.27 29.50 -15.78
N PHE A 281 2.96 29.38 -16.93
CA PHE A 281 2.60 30.07 -18.16
C PHE A 281 1.19 29.70 -18.66
N SER A 282 0.79 28.45 -18.51
CA SER A 282 -0.53 27.97 -18.93
C SER A 282 -1.64 28.21 -17.89
N ARG A 283 -1.37 28.97 -16.82
CA ARG A 283 -2.29 29.29 -15.70
C ARG A 283 -2.92 28.05 -15.03
N LYS A 284 -2.27 26.88 -15.06
CA LYS A 284 -2.74 25.62 -14.45
C LYS A 284 -2.24 25.52 -12.99
N SER A 285 -2.80 26.31 -12.10
CA SER A 285 -2.33 26.49 -10.71
C SER A 285 -2.25 25.16 -9.92
N LEU A 286 -3.20 24.25 -10.09
CA LEU A 286 -3.18 22.94 -9.42
C LEU A 286 -1.98 22.10 -9.86
N LYS A 287 -1.70 22.02 -11.17
CA LYS A 287 -0.55 21.27 -11.70
C LYS A 287 0.80 21.85 -11.21
N VAL A 288 0.89 23.15 -11.00
CA VAL A 288 2.02 23.80 -10.34
C VAL A 288 2.17 23.32 -8.89
N ARG A 289 1.12 23.44 -8.10
CA ARG A 289 1.11 23.02 -6.67
C ARG A 289 1.41 21.55 -6.50
N TYR A 290 0.87 20.70 -7.37
CA TYR A 290 1.11 19.26 -7.38
C TYR A 290 2.59 18.93 -7.63
N ASN A 291 3.19 19.48 -8.69
CA ASN A 291 4.62 19.26 -8.97
C ASN A 291 5.52 19.82 -7.86
N TYR A 292 5.15 20.95 -7.24
CA TYR A 292 5.84 21.47 -6.07
C TYR A 292 5.78 20.50 -4.87
N SER A 293 4.63 19.87 -4.64
CA SER A 293 4.49 18.84 -3.58
C SER A 293 5.39 17.63 -3.84
N ILE A 294 5.55 17.21 -5.11
CA ILE A 294 6.49 16.15 -5.50
C ILE A 294 7.92 16.55 -5.14
N ILE A 295 8.37 17.74 -5.58
CA ILE A 295 9.73 18.23 -5.31
C ILE A 295 10.02 18.24 -3.80
N ARG A 296 9.12 18.83 -3.01
CA ARG A 296 9.27 18.88 -1.55
C ARG A 296 9.34 17.48 -0.93
N GLY A 297 8.48 16.57 -1.38
CA GLY A 297 8.45 15.19 -0.91
C GLY A 297 9.77 14.48 -1.20
N VAL A 298 10.22 14.51 -2.47
CA VAL A 298 11.48 13.87 -2.89
C VAL A 298 12.68 14.43 -2.12
N ILE A 299 12.79 15.76 -1.98
CA ILE A 299 13.89 16.39 -1.22
C ILE A 299 13.86 15.95 0.25
N SER A 300 12.69 16.02 0.88
CA SER A 300 12.51 15.62 2.29
C SER A 300 12.87 14.15 2.51
N GLY A 301 12.37 13.25 1.66
CA GLY A 301 12.70 11.83 1.72
C GLY A 301 14.19 11.55 1.46
N THR A 302 14.80 12.28 0.51
CA THR A 302 16.24 12.14 0.21
C THR A 302 17.10 12.51 1.43
N ILE A 303 16.79 13.63 2.09
CA ILE A 303 17.50 14.06 3.30
C ILE A 303 17.40 12.97 4.38
N TYR A 304 16.23 12.35 4.51
CA TYR A 304 15.96 11.32 5.49
C TYR A 304 16.74 10.02 5.18
N PHE A 305 16.59 9.46 3.97
CA PHE A 305 17.15 8.15 3.63
C PHE A 305 18.64 8.16 3.25
N ARG A 306 19.23 9.32 2.91
CA ARG A 306 20.63 9.43 2.45
C ARG A 306 21.67 8.83 3.41
N LYS A 307 21.43 8.91 4.73
CA LYS A 307 22.34 8.40 5.75
C LYS A 307 22.33 6.87 5.80
N ASN A 308 21.16 6.26 5.54
CA ASN A 308 20.97 4.82 5.62
C ASN A 308 21.02 4.13 4.24
N PHE A 309 21.38 4.87 3.16
CA PHE A 309 21.36 4.35 1.80
C PHE A 309 22.05 3.00 1.66
N TYR A 310 23.32 2.88 2.04
CA TYR A 310 24.08 1.64 1.89
C TYR A 310 23.58 0.51 2.78
N LYS A 311 23.11 0.82 3.99
CA LYS A 311 22.50 -0.17 4.88
C LYS A 311 21.27 -0.81 4.22
N ILE A 312 20.38 0.02 3.66
CA ILE A 312 19.19 -0.44 2.96
C ILE A 312 19.59 -1.17 1.67
N TYR A 313 20.45 -0.59 0.85
CA TYR A 313 20.91 -1.17 -0.42
C TYR A 313 21.46 -2.58 -0.25
N TYR A 314 22.42 -2.79 0.65
CA TYR A 314 22.99 -4.11 0.87
C TYR A 314 22.02 -5.12 1.48
N LYS A 315 21.07 -4.66 2.32
CA LYS A 315 19.99 -5.53 2.81
C LYS A 315 19.14 -6.03 1.64
N LEU A 316 18.78 -5.14 0.71
CA LEU A 316 17.98 -5.49 -0.48
C LEU A 316 18.74 -6.38 -1.45
N VAL A 317 20.05 -6.17 -1.64
CA VAL A 317 20.89 -7.05 -2.47
C VAL A 317 20.85 -8.48 -1.92
N LYS A 318 21.02 -8.69 -0.62
CA LYS A 318 20.92 -10.01 0.02
C LYS A 318 19.55 -10.66 -0.22
N ILE A 319 18.45 -9.89 -0.15
CA ILE A 319 17.11 -10.39 -0.44
C ILE A 319 17.01 -10.88 -1.89
N LYS A 320 17.52 -10.10 -2.83
CA LYS A 320 17.51 -10.48 -4.25
C LYS A 320 18.36 -11.73 -4.52
N GLU A 321 19.53 -11.85 -3.89
CA GLU A 321 20.40 -13.01 -4.01
C GLU A 321 19.77 -14.28 -3.45
N SER A 322 18.99 -14.19 -2.37
CA SER A 322 18.27 -15.34 -1.80
C SER A 322 17.28 -15.99 -2.77
N ARG A 323 16.85 -15.28 -3.82
CA ARG A 323 16.03 -15.85 -4.91
C ARG A 323 16.62 -17.10 -5.56
N TYR A 324 17.97 -17.21 -5.59
CA TYR A 324 18.68 -18.32 -6.25
C TYR A 324 18.97 -19.47 -5.30
N ILE A 325 18.69 -19.32 -4.00
CA ILE A 325 18.97 -20.32 -2.97
C ILE A 325 17.68 -21.07 -2.59
N LEU A 326 16.54 -20.51 -2.91
CA LEU A 326 15.18 -21.00 -2.64
C LEU A 326 14.52 -21.56 -3.91
#